data_97c1bb5b778b01d25e1d2d580fee01ae
#
_entry.id   97c1bb5b778b01d25e1d2d580fee01ae
#
_cell.length_a   1.000
_cell.length_b   1.000
_cell.length_c   1.000
_cell.angle_alpha   90.00
_cell.angle_beta   90.00
_cell.angle_gamma   90.00
#
_symmetry.space_group_name_H-M   'P 1'
#
loop_
_entity.id
_entity.type
_entity.pdbx_description
1 polymer ?
#
loop_
_entity_poly.entity_id
_entity_poly.type
_entity_poly.pdbx_seq_one_letter_code
_entity_poly.pdbx_strand_id
1 'polypeptide(L)'
;MFGPITIPFGAKMLFNTLRLKPGVKMDDVELALGEMCNVVKNTYGGDKGGFIAGQVFKFSGFVSDEGSLAEVRRADDHIAIVTYWRSFEEHERSHADAVFRAKFAAMAEMCSDSKELGYDLLWQGEPESDGEKPSQKPS
;
A
#
# COMPACT_ATOMS: atom_id res chain seq x y z
N MET A 1 9.33 -7.32 8.41
CA MET A 1 10.25 -8.07 7.52
C MET A 1 9.80 -7.88 6.07
N PHE A 2 10.74 -7.65 5.20
CA PHE A 2 10.47 -7.46 3.78
C PHE A 2 10.69 -8.77 3.03
N GLY A 3 9.73 -9.15 2.21
CA GLY A 3 9.83 -10.37 1.42
C GLY A 3 8.83 -10.35 0.27
N PRO A 4 8.88 -11.34 -0.61
CA PRO A 4 7.90 -11.48 -1.68
C PRO A 4 6.50 -11.63 -1.12
N ILE A 5 5.51 -11.11 -1.83
CA ILE A 5 4.12 -11.28 -1.48
C ILE A 5 3.38 -11.93 -2.65
N THR A 6 2.33 -12.67 -2.32
CA THR A 6 1.46 -13.31 -3.32
C THR A 6 0.07 -12.75 -3.19
N ILE A 7 -0.48 -12.24 -4.28
CA ILE A 7 -1.80 -11.62 -4.30
C ILE A 7 -2.75 -12.52 -5.09
N PRO A 8 -3.78 -13.09 -4.45
CA PRO A 8 -4.75 -13.92 -5.18
C PRO A 8 -5.61 -13.06 -6.11
N PHE A 9 -5.99 -13.64 -7.23
CA PHE A 9 -6.94 -12.98 -8.12
C PHE A 9 -8.27 -12.81 -7.39
N GLY A 10 -8.85 -11.65 -7.50
CA GLY A 10 -10.09 -11.35 -6.76
C GLY A 10 -9.85 -10.54 -5.50
N ALA A 11 -8.59 -10.33 -5.10
CA ALA A 11 -8.29 -9.46 -3.97
C ALA A 11 -8.77 -8.04 -4.26
N LYS A 12 -9.19 -7.35 -3.20
CA LYS A 12 -9.52 -5.93 -3.26
C LYS A 12 -8.29 -5.12 -2.84
N MET A 13 -8.01 -4.06 -3.56
CA MET A 13 -6.85 -3.23 -3.30
C MET A 13 -7.29 -1.86 -2.80
N LEU A 14 -6.70 -1.42 -1.70
CA LEU A 14 -6.86 -0.06 -1.20
C LEU A 14 -5.57 0.70 -1.51
N PHE A 15 -5.73 1.85 -2.13
CA PHE A 15 -4.61 2.71 -2.50
C PHE A 15 -4.74 4.01 -1.72
N ASN A 16 -3.75 4.27 -0.86
CA ASN A 16 -3.71 5.48 -0.03
C ASN A 16 -2.57 6.35 -0.46
N THR A 17 -2.82 7.65 -0.56
CA THR A 17 -1.74 8.63 -0.73
C THR A 17 -1.70 9.53 0.48
N LEU A 18 -0.49 9.77 0.99
CA LEU A 18 -0.25 10.58 2.17
C LEU A 18 0.77 11.67 1.81
N ARG A 19 0.33 12.90 1.78
CA ARG A 19 1.22 14.04 1.50
C ARG A 19 1.69 14.62 2.82
N LEU A 20 3.00 14.73 2.98
CA LEU A 20 3.59 15.18 4.24
C LEU A 20 3.46 16.68 4.43
N LYS A 21 3.30 17.11 5.67
CA LYS A 21 3.36 18.54 6.02
C LYS A 21 4.78 19.07 5.79
N PRO A 22 4.93 20.37 5.46
CA PRO A 22 6.26 20.99 5.35
C PRO A 22 7.07 20.77 6.63
N GLY A 23 8.33 20.41 6.48
CA GLY A 23 9.23 20.18 7.60
C GLY A 23 9.16 18.81 8.24
N VAL A 24 8.19 17.98 7.90
CA VAL A 24 8.12 16.61 8.39
C VAL A 24 9.14 15.76 7.63
N LYS A 25 9.92 14.99 8.38
CA LYS A 25 10.93 14.12 7.80
C LYS A 25 10.33 12.75 7.50
N MET A 26 10.82 12.13 6.43
CA MET A 26 10.39 10.79 6.05
C MET A 26 10.61 9.78 7.18
N ASP A 27 11.71 9.87 7.90
CA ASP A 27 12.03 8.96 9.01
C ASP A 27 10.94 8.93 10.08
N ASP A 28 10.38 10.11 10.40
CA ASP A 28 9.34 10.22 11.42
C ASP A 28 8.05 9.51 10.96
N VAL A 29 7.75 9.64 9.67
CA VAL A 29 6.57 9.02 9.09
C VAL A 29 6.76 7.49 8.97
N GLU A 30 7.96 7.03 8.63
CA GLU A 30 8.25 5.60 8.52
C GLU A 30 7.99 4.87 9.84
N LEU A 31 8.35 5.49 10.97
CA LEU A 31 8.10 4.87 12.27
C LEU A 31 6.59 4.72 12.52
N ALA A 32 5.84 5.79 12.30
CA ALA A 32 4.39 5.77 12.49
C ALA A 32 3.70 4.77 11.55
N LEU A 33 4.16 4.72 10.30
CA LEU A 33 3.65 3.75 9.32
C LEU A 33 3.94 2.32 9.75
N GLY A 34 5.16 2.06 10.22
CA GLY A 34 5.54 0.73 10.69
C GLY A 34 4.65 0.26 11.83
N GLU A 35 4.35 1.13 12.78
CA GLU A 35 3.47 0.81 13.89
C GLU A 35 2.04 0.52 13.41
N MET A 36 1.52 1.34 12.52
CA MET A 36 0.18 1.16 11.96
C MET A 36 0.09 -0.14 11.14
N CYS A 37 1.07 -0.40 10.30
CA CYS A 37 1.10 -1.61 9.47
C CYS A 37 1.20 -2.88 10.32
N ASN A 38 1.93 -2.82 11.42
CA ASN A 38 2.03 -3.95 12.33
C ASN A 38 0.68 -4.27 12.99
N VAL A 39 -0.09 -3.26 13.35
CA VAL A 39 -1.44 -3.48 13.90
C VAL A 39 -2.31 -4.21 12.87
N VAL A 40 -2.30 -3.75 11.63
CA VAL A 40 -3.10 -4.37 10.57
C VAL A 40 -2.65 -5.81 10.33
N LYS A 41 -1.36 -6.00 10.15
CA LYS A 41 -0.79 -7.31 9.83
C LYS A 41 -1.05 -8.34 10.93
N ASN A 42 -0.87 -7.95 12.18
CA ASN A 42 -0.96 -8.88 13.30
C ASN A 42 -2.38 -9.10 13.79
N THR A 43 -3.26 -8.11 13.65
CA THR A 43 -4.63 -8.18 14.14
C THR A 43 -5.60 -8.67 13.09
N TYR A 44 -5.41 -8.29 11.84
CA TYR A 44 -6.37 -8.53 10.77
C TYR A 44 -5.86 -9.44 9.67
N GLY A 45 -4.71 -10.08 9.88
CA GLY A 45 -4.12 -10.97 8.87
C GLY A 45 -4.93 -12.23 8.63
N GLY A 46 -5.07 -12.60 7.36
CA GLY A 46 -5.70 -13.84 6.95
C GLY A 46 -7.13 -14.01 7.45
N ASP A 47 -7.40 -15.13 8.08
CA ASP A 47 -8.75 -15.47 8.54
C ASP A 47 -9.25 -14.60 9.69
N LYS A 48 -8.38 -13.87 10.35
CA LYS A 48 -8.78 -13.00 11.47
C LYS A 48 -9.55 -11.76 11.00
N GLY A 49 -9.19 -11.21 9.83
CA GLY A 49 -9.82 -10.00 9.38
C GLY A 49 -9.67 -9.70 7.90
N GLY A 50 -9.17 -10.65 7.12
CA GLY A 50 -9.14 -10.55 5.66
C GLY A 50 -8.00 -9.76 5.05
N PHE A 51 -7.06 -9.25 5.85
CA PHE A 51 -5.87 -8.61 5.31
C PHE A 51 -4.96 -9.66 4.66
N ILE A 52 -4.57 -9.41 3.41
CA ILE A 52 -3.72 -10.33 2.64
C ILE A 52 -2.27 -9.88 2.65
N ALA A 53 -2.02 -8.64 2.26
CA ALA A 53 -0.65 -8.12 2.12
C ALA A 53 -0.68 -6.60 2.01
N GLY A 54 0.48 -5.99 2.16
CA GLY A 54 0.61 -4.54 2.01
C GLY A 54 1.98 -4.13 1.51
N GLN A 55 2.03 -2.94 0.94
CA GLN A 55 3.26 -2.34 0.42
C GLN A 55 3.22 -0.84 0.71
N VAL A 56 4.39 -0.28 0.98
CA VAL A 56 4.53 1.16 1.17
C VAL A 56 5.57 1.66 0.18
N PHE A 57 5.22 2.72 -0.54
CA PHE A 57 6.09 3.31 -1.56
C PHE A 57 6.35 4.77 -1.24
N LYS A 58 7.54 5.22 -1.55
CA LYS A 58 7.91 6.61 -1.50
C LYS A 58 7.89 7.17 -2.93
N PHE A 59 7.30 8.36 -3.11
CA PHE A 59 7.32 9.05 -4.39
C PHE A 59 8.77 9.31 -4.82
N SER A 60 9.11 8.99 -6.07
CA SER A 60 10.48 9.17 -6.58
C SER A 60 10.56 10.11 -7.79
N GLY A 61 9.43 10.62 -8.24
CA GLY A 61 9.40 11.58 -9.34
C GLY A 61 8.46 11.17 -10.47
N PHE A 62 8.32 12.08 -11.43
CA PHE A 62 7.53 11.83 -12.63
C PHE A 62 8.40 11.18 -13.71
N VAL A 63 7.80 10.29 -14.47
CA VAL A 63 8.42 9.76 -15.68
C VAL A 63 7.88 10.56 -16.85
N SER A 64 8.79 11.20 -17.62
CA SER A 64 8.40 11.99 -18.78
C SER A 64 8.04 11.09 -19.95
N ASP A 65 7.44 11.70 -20.99
CA ASP A 65 7.10 10.99 -22.22
C ASP A 65 8.32 10.38 -22.90
N GLU A 66 9.49 10.94 -22.68
CA GLU A 66 10.76 10.40 -23.19
C GLU A 66 11.31 9.26 -22.33
N GLY A 67 10.62 8.90 -21.24
CA GLY A 67 11.04 7.81 -20.38
C GLY A 67 12.06 8.20 -19.33
N SER A 68 12.35 9.47 -19.14
CA SER A 68 13.24 9.96 -18.09
C SER A 68 12.43 10.50 -16.93
N LEU A 69 13.03 10.46 -15.73
CA LEU A 69 12.40 11.06 -14.56
C LEU A 69 12.47 12.58 -14.65
N ALA A 70 11.35 13.22 -14.38
CA ALA A 70 11.31 14.67 -14.26
C ALA A 70 11.93 15.11 -12.95
N GLU A 71 12.30 16.38 -12.87
CA GLU A 71 12.80 16.95 -11.64
C GLU A 71 11.75 16.86 -10.54
N VAL A 72 12.15 16.37 -9.37
CA VAL A 72 11.27 16.19 -8.22
C VAL A 72 11.33 17.41 -7.33
N ARG A 73 10.18 18.02 -7.05
CA ARG A 73 10.08 19.11 -6.09
C ARG A 73 9.61 18.56 -4.75
N ARG A 74 10.15 19.10 -3.65
CA ARG A 74 9.82 18.65 -2.30
C ARG A 74 8.32 18.74 -2.00
N ALA A 75 7.64 19.74 -2.56
CA ALA A 75 6.20 19.90 -2.39
C ALA A 75 5.39 18.72 -2.98
N ASP A 76 6.01 17.95 -3.87
CA ASP A 76 5.35 16.79 -4.47
C ASP A 76 5.62 15.49 -3.70
N ASP A 77 6.48 15.52 -2.67
CA ASP A 77 6.81 14.33 -1.89
C ASP A 77 5.57 13.78 -1.19
N HIS A 78 5.37 12.48 -1.35
CA HIS A 78 4.28 11.79 -0.70
C HIS A 78 4.59 10.30 -0.60
N ILE A 79 3.75 9.60 0.16
CA ILE A 79 3.83 8.16 0.35
C ILE A 79 2.58 7.54 -0.26
N ALA A 80 2.74 6.40 -0.89
CA ALA A 80 1.64 5.57 -1.33
C ALA A 80 1.63 4.29 -0.50
N ILE A 81 0.46 3.94 0.04
CA ILE A 81 0.26 2.70 0.78
C ILE A 81 -0.73 1.86 0.00
N VAL A 82 -0.33 0.65 -0.33
CA VAL A 82 -1.18 -0.30 -1.04
C VAL A 82 -1.45 -1.46 -0.11
N THR A 83 -2.71 -1.77 0.13
CA THR A 83 -3.10 -2.94 0.91
C THR A 83 -4.07 -3.81 0.12
N TYR A 84 -4.01 -5.11 0.36
CA TYR A 84 -4.83 -6.09 -0.33
C TYR A 84 -5.67 -6.83 0.69
N TRP A 85 -6.96 -6.95 0.43
CA TRP A 85 -7.95 -7.52 1.34
C TRP A 85 -8.86 -8.50 0.61
N ARG A 86 -9.46 -9.41 1.35
CA ARG A 86 -10.46 -10.32 0.78
C ARG A 86 -11.72 -9.58 0.36
N SER A 87 -12.08 -8.54 1.12
CA SER A 87 -13.26 -7.72 0.81
C SER A 87 -13.08 -6.31 1.34
N PHE A 88 -13.81 -5.36 0.76
CA PHE A 88 -13.83 -3.99 1.27
C PHE A 88 -14.47 -3.90 2.66
N GLU A 89 -15.45 -4.77 2.93
CA GLU A 89 -16.12 -4.80 4.23
C GLU A 89 -15.15 -5.14 5.35
N GLU A 90 -14.25 -6.10 5.13
CA GLU A 90 -13.24 -6.47 6.12
C GLU A 90 -12.24 -5.33 6.35
N HIS A 91 -11.86 -4.62 5.29
CA HIS A 91 -11.03 -3.43 5.42
C HIS A 91 -11.73 -2.38 6.27
N GLU A 92 -12.99 -2.11 6.01
CA GLU A 92 -13.75 -1.12 6.77
C GLU A 92 -13.87 -1.49 8.26
N ARG A 93 -13.99 -2.78 8.57
CA ARG A 93 -14.01 -3.23 9.96
C ARG A 93 -12.72 -2.91 10.70
N SER A 94 -11.58 -2.94 10.01
CA SER A 94 -10.30 -2.61 10.62
C SER A 94 -10.27 -1.15 11.10
N HIS A 95 -10.99 -0.28 10.44
CA HIS A 95 -11.07 1.13 10.80
C HIS A 95 -11.86 1.37 12.10
N ALA A 96 -12.62 0.39 12.56
CA ALA A 96 -13.33 0.48 13.83
C ALA A 96 -12.44 0.15 15.04
N ASP A 97 -11.25 -0.41 14.79
CA ASP A 97 -10.31 -0.78 15.85
C ASP A 97 -9.72 0.48 16.50
N ALA A 98 -9.81 0.54 17.83
CA ALA A 98 -9.34 1.71 18.57
C ALA A 98 -7.83 1.88 18.50
N VAL A 99 -7.07 0.78 18.50
CA VAL A 99 -5.61 0.83 18.40
C VAL A 99 -5.20 1.31 17.01
N PHE A 100 -5.83 0.78 15.97
CA PHE A 100 -5.58 1.21 14.60
C PHE A 100 -5.88 2.71 14.44
N ARG A 101 -7.03 3.17 14.96
CA ARG A 101 -7.40 4.59 14.86
C ARG A 101 -6.40 5.50 15.54
N ALA A 102 -5.88 5.09 16.70
CA ALA A 102 -4.86 5.87 17.41
C ALA A 102 -3.56 5.96 16.60
N LYS A 103 -3.12 4.85 15.99
CA LYS A 103 -1.92 4.83 15.17
C LYS A 103 -2.11 5.65 13.89
N PHE A 104 -3.28 5.52 13.26
CA PHE A 104 -3.61 6.30 12.08
C PHE A 104 -3.63 7.79 12.38
N ALA A 105 -4.23 8.19 13.52
CA ALA A 105 -4.29 9.60 13.91
C ALA A 105 -2.90 10.19 14.12
N ALA A 106 -1.99 9.44 14.75
CA ALA A 106 -0.61 9.87 14.95
C ALA A 106 0.10 10.12 13.61
N MET A 107 -0.12 9.25 12.64
CA MET A 107 0.43 9.41 11.30
C MET A 107 -0.23 10.58 10.57
N ALA A 108 -1.55 10.69 10.66
CA ALA A 108 -2.31 11.74 9.97
C ALA A 108 -1.91 13.15 10.41
N GLU A 109 -1.46 13.31 11.65
CA GLU A 109 -0.96 14.61 12.14
C GLU A 109 0.27 15.08 11.36
N MET A 110 1.03 14.17 10.79
CA MET A 110 2.22 14.49 9.98
C MET A 110 1.88 14.75 8.53
N CYS A 111 0.62 14.58 8.13
CA CYS A 111 0.19 14.70 6.73
C CYS A 111 -0.68 15.92 6.52
N SER A 112 -0.46 16.60 5.39
CA SER A 112 -1.31 17.73 4.96
C SER A 112 -2.53 17.26 4.18
N ASP A 113 -2.47 16.05 3.61
CA ASP A 113 -3.55 15.49 2.83
C ASP A 113 -3.43 13.97 2.82
N SER A 114 -4.56 13.28 2.80
CA SER A 114 -4.61 11.85 2.66
C SER A 114 -5.85 11.46 1.87
N LYS A 115 -5.71 10.42 1.03
CA LYS A 115 -6.82 9.87 0.25
C LYS A 115 -6.73 8.36 0.27
N GLU A 116 -7.89 7.71 0.28
CA GLU A 116 -7.98 6.26 0.18
C GLU A 116 -8.98 5.89 -0.90
N LEU A 117 -8.55 5.08 -1.84
CA LEU A 117 -9.37 4.64 -2.97
C LEU A 117 -9.36 3.11 -3.05
N GLY A 118 -10.49 2.52 -3.40
CA GLY A 118 -10.63 1.08 -3.57
C GLY A 118 -10.62 0.69 -5.03
N TYR A 119 -9.98 -0.44 -5.33
CA TYR A 119 -9.82 -0.95 -6.70
C TYR A 119 -10.08 -2.44 -6.74
N ASP A 120 -10.66 -2.88 -7.86
CA ASP A 120 -10.79 -4.30 -8.17
C ASP A 120 -9.65 -4.72 -9.09
N LEU A 121 -9.10 -5.90 -8.84
CA LEU A 121 -8.02 -6.45 -9.65
C LEU A 121 -8.58 -6.95 -10.99
N LEU A 122 -8.07 -6.41 -12.10
CA LEU A 122 -8.48 -6.82 -13.43
C LEU A 122 -7.48 -7.75 -14.11
N TRP A 123 -6.20 -7.53 -13.88
CA TRP A 123 -5.15 -8.32 -14.53
C TRP A 123 -3.91 -8.36 -13.65
N GLN A 124 -3.27 -9.51 -13.63
CA GLN A 124 -1.93 -9.66 -13.10
C GLN A 124 -1.23 -10.79 -13.83
N GLY A 125 0.07 -10.70 -13.87
CA GLY A 125 0.86 -11.74 -14.53
C GLY A 125 2.34 -11.56 -14.28
N GLU A 126 3.08 -12.60 -14.57
CA GLU A 126 4.54 -12.63 -14.49
C GLU A 126 5.11 -12.97 -15.86
N PRO A 127 6.34 -12.52 -16.17
CA PRO A 127 7.00 -13.00 -17.37
C PRO A 127 7.28 -14.50 -17.24
N GLU A 128 7.30 -15.20 -18.36
CA GLU A 128 7.69 -16.59 -18.36
C GLU A 128 9.17 -16.70 -18.05
N SER A 129 9.53 -17.72 -17.27
CA SER A 129 10.92 -17.97 -16.96
C SER A 129 11.62 -18.59 -18.18
N ASP A 130 12.92 -18.23 -18.40
CA ASP A 130 13.71 -18.79 -19.45
C ASP A 130 13.82 -20.32 -19.27
N GLY A 131 13.56 -21.06 -20.35
CA GLY A 131 13.65 -22.51 -20.36
C GLY A 131 12.43 -23.22 -19.81
N GLU A 132 11.45 -22.51 -19.30
CA GLU A 132 10.19 -23.09 -18.90
C GLU A 132 9.21 -23.12 -20.08
N LYS A 133 8.43 -24.19 -20.13
CA LYS A 133 7.37 -24.25 -21.13
C LYS A 133 6.21 -23.38 -20.68
N PRO A 134 5.51 -22.72 -21.63
CA PRO A 134 4.31 -21.98 -21.29
C PRO A 134 3.31 -22.85 -20.56
N SER A 135 2.57 -22.26 -19.63
CA SER A 135 1.54 -22.96 -18.92
C SER A 135 0.46 -23.43 -19.89
N GLN A 136 0.06 -24.69 -19.74
CA GLN A 136 -1.03 -25.26 -20.51
C GLN A 136 -2.41 -24.87 -19.96
N LYS A 137 -2.43 -24.22 -18.82
CA LYS A 137 -3.70 -23.83 -18.21
C LYS A 137 -4.31 -22.64 -18.95
N PRO A 138 -5.62 -22.65 -19.18
CA PRO A 138 -6.28 -21.46 -19.71
C PRO A 138 -6.07 -20.32 -18.71
N SER A 139 -5.71 -19.20 -19.24
CA SER A 139 -5.53 -18.02 -18.42
C SER A 139 -6.87 -17.33 -18.15
#